data_095762b59bf300d79bc971565bc8caf7
#
_entry.id   095762b59bf300d79bc971565bc8caf7
#
_cell.length_a   1.000
_cell.length_b   1.000
_cell.length_c   1.000
_cell.angle_alpha   90.00
_cell.angle_beta   90.00
_cell.angle_gamma   90.00
#
_symmetry.space_group_name_H-M   'P 1'
#
loop_
_entity.id
_entity.type
_entity.pdbx_description
1 polymer ?
#
loop_
_entity_poly.entity_id
_entity_poly.type
_entity_poly.pdbx_seq_one_letter_code
_entity_poly.pdbx_strand_id
1 'polypeptide(L)'
;SCRRQRQMCIRDRIDTAVNFIWEGVKSPFEIVNGVTVPNNSYANSELHTRFNSNLTKPISLIVVSKIGGFFSGNRRNTDTTFRFRLGERFTSEVISKYNDVSLPEGKFYTHLLRSRFTYAFTPQMYIQSLLQYNNQSDQWSMNWRFIWQQSAATGLYIVYNQTQDYDGIPTDLNIRSLVFKYSYLFDID
;
A
#
# COMPACT_ATOMS: atom_id res chain seq x y z
N SER A 1 21.07 -32.01 8.25
CA SER A 1 19.71 -31.52 7.98
C SER A 1 19.46 -30.02 8.23
N CYS A 2 20.34 -29.31 8.95
CA CYS A 2 20.17 -27.88 9.26
C CYS A 2 20.58 -26.86 8.16
N ARG A 3 21.14 -27.32 7.04
CA ARG A 3 21.62 -26.39 5.99
C ARG A 3 20.49 -25.69 5.20
N ARG A 4 19.31 -26.29 5.03
CA ARG A 4 18.18 -25.69 4.32
C ARG A 4 17.38 -24.66 5.14
N GLN A 5 17.38 -24.73 6.45
CA GLN A 5 16.71 -23.76 7.32
C GLN A 5 17.50 -22.46 7.53
N ARG A 6 18.82 -22.44 7.25
CA ARG A 6 19.64 -21.22 7.36
C ARG A 6 19.35 -20.17 6.27
N GLN A 7 18.68 -20.53 5.18
CA GLN A 7 18.23 -19.56 4.18
C GLN A 7 17.00 -18.76 4.62
N MET A 8 16.29 -19.18 5.64
CA MET A 8 15.18 -18.43 6.25
C MET A 8 15.63 -17.34 7.24
N CYS A 9 16.86 -17.33 7.69
CA CYS A 9 17.43 -16.29 8.56
C CYS A 9 18.07 -15.19 7.72
N ILE A 10 17.33 -14.51 7.03
CA ILE A 10 17.09 -13.09 6.83
C ILE A 10 18.35 -12.25 6.95
N ARG A 11 19.10 -12.24 5.87
CA ARG A 11 20.06 -11.21 5.53
C ARG A 11 19.41 -10.28 4.49
N ASP A 12 19.94 -9.09 4.39
CA ASP A 12 19.60 -8.21 3.26
C ASP A 12 19.78 -8.97 1.95
N ARG A 13 18.79 -8.84 1.05
CA ARG A 13 18.75 -9.60 -0.17
C ARG A 13 18.40 -8.68 -1.33
N ILE A 14 19.15 -8.85 -2.42
CA ILE A 14 18.84 -8.24 -3.71
C ILE A 14 18.56 -9.35 -4.72
N ASP A 15 17.41 -9.27 -5.36
CA ASP A 15 17.01 -10.13 -6.47
C ASP A 15 16.88 -9.27 -7.71
N THR A 16 17.42 -9.73 -8.83
CA THR A 16 17.31 -9.03 -10.11
C THR A 16 16.93 -10.04 -11.19
N ALA A 17 15.99 -9.67 -12.05
CA ALA A 17 15.52 -10.46 -13.17
C ALA A 17 15.22 -9.57 -14.38
N VAL A 18 15.35 -10.12 -15.56
CA VAL A 18 14.86 -9.51 -16.80
C VAL A 18 13.65 -10.31 -17.25
N ASN A 19 12.54 -9.63 -17.44
CA ASN A 19 11.30 -10.21 -17.94
C ASN A 19 11.13 -9.83 -19.40
N PHE A 20 10.75 -10.80 -20.23
CA PHE A 20 10.30 -10.57 -21.61
C PHE A 20 8.79 -10.78 -21.64
N ILE A 21 8.05 -9.78 -22.14
CA ILE A 21 6.60 -9.70 -22.07
C ILE A 21 6.06 -9.54 -23.48
N TRP A 22 5.10 -10.37 -23.85
CA TRP A 22 4.36 -10.27 -25.11
C TRP A 22 2.89 -10.06 -24.78
N GLU A 23 2.35 -8.93 -25.22
CA GLU A 23 0.96 -8.54 -24.94
C GLU A 23 0.26 -8.20 -26.25
N GLY A 24 -0.92 -8.79 -26.47
CA GLY A 24 -1.77 -8.49 -27.61
C GLY A 24 -3.01 -7.70 -27.17
N VAL A 25 -3.19 -6.50 -27.70
CA VAL A 25 -4.37 -5.67 -27.49
C VAL A 25 -5.32 -5.86 -28.67
N LYS A 26 -6.48 -6.47 -28.44
CA LYS A 26 -7.48 -6.77 -29.51
C LYS A 26 -8.31 -5.57 -29.91
N SER A 27 -8.57 -4.65 -29.00
CA SER A 27 -9.29 -3.39 -29.25
C SER A 27 -8.63 -2.26 -28.47
N PRO A 28 -8.59 -1.03 -29.02
CA PRO A 28 -8.06 0.11 -28.27
C PRO A 28 -8.79 0.28 -26.95
N PHE A 29 -8.05 0.64 -25.90
CA PHE A 29 -8.63 0.95 -24.59
C PHE A 29 -7.93 2.14 -23.97
N GLU A 30 -8.67 2.91 -23.17
CA GLU A 30 -8.16 4.04 -22.42
C GLU A 30 -7.56 3.55 -21.11
N ILE A 31 -6.27 3.82 -20.88
CA ILE A 31 -5.56 3.44 -19.65
C ILE A 31 -5.70 4.47 -18.54
N VAL A 32 -5.81 5.75 -18.95
CA VAL A 32 -6.10 6.91 -18.11
C VAL A 32 -6.73 7.97 -19.04
N ASN A 33 -7.51 8.89 -18.46
CA ASN A 33 -8.19 9.94 -19.25
C ASN A 33 -7.25 10.59 -20.28
N GLY A 34 -7.61 10.47 -21.57
CA GLY A 34 -6.87 11.05 -22.67
C GLY A 34 -5.68 10.23 -23.18
N VAL A 35 -5.39 9.04 -22.62
CA VAL A 35 -4.29 8.17 -23.07
C VAL A 35 -4.85 6.83 -23.50
N THR A 36 -4.94 6.59 -24.82
CA THR A 36 -5.50 5.37 -25.39
C THR A 36 -4.41 4.48 -25.93
N VAL A 37 -4.37 3.25 -25.46
CA VAL A 37 -3.46 2.20 -25.96
C VAL A 37 -4.07 1.61 -27.24
N PRO A 38 -3.38 1.68 -28.41
CA PRO A 38 -3.91 1.17 -29.66
C PRO A 38 -3.92 -0.36 -29.73
N ASN A 39 -4.77 -0.88 -30.64
CA ASN A 39 -4.75 -2.29 -31.01
C ASN A 39 -3.41 -2.63 -31.66
N ASN A 40 -2.62 -3.46 -31.00
CA ASN A 40 -1.33 -3.94 -31.49
C ASN A 40 -0.82 -5.13 -30.68
N SER A 41 0.24 -5.76 -31.17
CA SER A 41 1.05 -6.72 -30.42
C SER A 41 2.34 -6.06 -29.97
N TYR A 42 2.60 -6.11 -28.68
CA TYR A 42 3.74 -5.47 -28.05
C TYR A 42 4.69 -6.50 -27.50
N ALA A 43 5.96 -6.35 -27.82
CA ALA A 43 7.05 -7.17 -27.27
C ALA A 43 7.97 -6.25 -26.46
N ASN A 44 8.00 -6.45 -25.18
CA ASN A 44 8.70 -5.59 -24.22
C ASN A 44 9.66 -6.38 -23.36
N SER A 45 10.66 -5.71 -22.84
CA SER A 45 11.52 -6.22 -21.78
C SER A 45 11.52 -5.25 -20.60
N GLU A 46 11.53 -5.78 -19.39
CA GLU A 46 11.65 -4.97 -18.16
C GLU A 46 12.70 -5.57 -17.22
N LEU A 47 13.46 -4.69 -16.59
CA LEU A 47 14.34 -5.01 -15.48
C LEU A 47 13.52 -4.97 -14.20
N HIS A 48 13.45 -6.09 -13.50
CA HIS A 48 12.84 -6.22 -12.18
C HIS A 48 13.93 -6.35 -11.14
N THR A 49 13.99 -5.42 -10.20
CA THR A 49 14.92 -5.44 -9.07
C THR A 49 14.15 -5.38 -7.77
N ARG A 50 14.47 -6.26 -6.84
CA ARG A 50 13.90 -6.29 -5.50
C ARG A 50 15.00 -6.27 -4.46
N PHE A 51 14.93 -5.29 -3.57
CA PHE A 51 15.74 -5.20 -2.38
C PHE A 51 14.87 -5.49 -1.15
N ASN A 52 15.31 -6.38 -0.28
CA ASN A 52 14.71 -6.63 1.02
C ASN A 52 15.79 -6.46 2.09
N SER A 53 15.57 -5.57 3.02
CA SER A 53 16.36 -5.53 4.24
C SER A 53 15.89 -6.59 5.23
N ASN A 54 16.67 -6.81 6.28
CA ASN A 54 16.32 -7.75 7.33
C ASN A 54 15.02 -7.32 8.07
N LEU A 55 13.94 -8.07 7.85
CA LEU A 55 12.61 -7.78 8.40
C LEU A 55 12.48 -8.01 9.92
N THR A 56 13.49 -8.62 10.56
CA THR A 56 13.51 -8.80 12.02
C THR A 56 14.07 -7.59 12.76
N LYS A 57 14.72 -6.69 12.05
CA LYS A 57 15.27 -5.45 12.61
C LYS A 57 14.15 -4.45 12.94
N PRO A 58 14.39 -3.55 13.91
CA PRO A 58 13.44 -2.46 14.22
C PRO A 58 13.11 -1.58 13.01
N ILE A 59 14.06 -1.41 12.11
CA ILE A 59 13.88 -0.70 10.83
C ILE A 59 14.06 -1.70 9.71
N SER A 60 13.11 -1.74 8.79
CA SER A 60 13.20 -2.56 7.59
C SER A 60 12.65 -1.84 6.36
N LEU A 61 13.24 -2.16 5.21
CA LEU A 61 12.94 -1.55 3.92
C LEU A 61 12.80 -2.66 2.87
N ILE A 62 11.74 -2.56 2.08
CA ILE A 62 11.55 -3.35 0.87
C ILE A 62 11.38 -2.37 -0.28
N VAL A 63 12.17 -2.52 -1.33
CA VAL A 63 12.03 -1.74 -2.56
C VAL A 63 11.90 -2.70 -3.72
N VAL A 64 10.87 -2.55 -4.52
CA VAL A 64 10.66 -3.27 -5.76
C VAL A 64 10.63 -2.25 -6.88
N SER A 65 11.53 -2.39 -7.84
CA SER A 65 11.59 -1.51 -9.01
C SER A 65 11.44 -2.34 -10.29
N LYS A 66 10.62 -1.84 -11.22
CA LYS A 66 10.44 -2.38 -12.55
C LYS A 66 10.63 -1.25 -13.56
N ILE A 67 11.60 -1.41 -14.46
CA ILE A 67 11.93 -0.39 -15.45
C ILE A 67 12.03 -1.10 -16.81
N GLY A 68 11.28 -0.63 -17.79
CA GLY A 68 11.33 -1.22 -19.11
C GLY A 68 10.19 -0.80 -20.03
N GLY A 69 10.02 -1.56 -21.10
CA GLY A 69 8.95 -1.33 -22.05
C GLY A 69 7.57 -1.61 -21.49
N PHE A 70 6.59 -0.84 -21.93
CA PHE A 70 5.20 -0.95 -21.55
C PHE A 70 4.31 -0.50 -22.70
N PHE A 71 3.58 -1.43 -23.31
CA PHE A 71 2.87 -1.23 -24.57
C PHE A 71 3.78 -0.58 -25.64
N SER A 72 3.38 0.61 -26.14
CA SER A 72 4.09 1.40 -27.15
C SER A 72 5.27 2.22 -26.62
N GLY A 73 5.48 2.27 -25.29
CA GLY A 73 6.48 3.13 -24.65
C GLY A 73 7.21 2.49 -23.49
N ASN A 74 7.40 3.25 -22.42
CA ASN A 74 8.18 2.84 -21.26
C ASN A 74 7.45 3.08 -19.95
N ARG A 75 7.79 2.25 -18.95
CA ARG A 75 7.28 2.35 -17.57
C ARG A 75 8.43 2.29 -16.57
N ARG A 76 8.35 3.12 -15.56
CA ARG A 76 9.13 3.02 -14.34
C ARG A 76 8.18 2.88 -13.15
N ASN A 77 8.15 1.70 -12.55
CA ASN A 77 7.39 1.43 -11.33
C ASN A 77 8.36 1.28 -10.16
N THR A 78 8.03 1.87 -9.01
CA THR A 78 8.79 1.72 -7.78
C THR A 78 7.83 1.58 -6.60
N ASP A 79 7.83 0.40 -5.98
CA ASP A 79 7.06 0.09 -4.79
C ASP A 79 8.02 0.06 -3.59
N THR A 80 7.79 0.91 -2.61
CA THR A 80 8.61 1.01 -1.40
C THR A 80 7.76 0.70 -0.18
N THR A 81 8.22 -0.19 0.67
CA THR A 81 7.64 -0.46 1.99
C THR A 81 8.69 -0.21 3.06
N PHE A 82 8.43 0.76 3.89
CA PHE A 82 9.23 1.09 5.06
C PHE A 82 8.48 0.65 6.32
N ARG A 83 9.15 -0.09 7.20
CA ARG A 83 8.61 -0.50 8.50
C ARG A 83 9.52 -0.04 9.61
N PHE A 84 8.89 0.47 10.65
CA PHE A 84 9.56 0.87 11.88
C PHE A 84 8.83 0.27 13.08
N ARG A 85 9.61 -0.32 13.99
CA ARG A 85 9.12 -0.89 15.24
C ARG A 85 9.94 -0.37 16.39
N LEU A 86 9.28 0.19 17.40
CA LEU A 86 9.91 0.64 18.64
C LEU A 86 9.38 -0.21 19.79
N GLY A 87 10.19 -1.17 20.21
CA GLY A 87 9.79 -2.18 21.20
C GLY A 87 8.56 -2.97 20.74
N GLU A 88 7.70 -3.32 21.69
CA GLU A 88 6.47 -4.06 21.46
C GLU A 88 5.25 -3.16 21.29
N ARG A 89 5.40 -1.86 21.60
CA ARG A 89 4.27 -0.92 21.72
C ARG A 89 3.99 -0.15 20.45
N PHE A 90 5.02 0.18 19.67
CA PHE A 90 4.84 1.01 18.49
C PHE A 90 5.29 0.31 17.22
N THR A 91 4.40 0.28 16.22
CA THR A 91 4.71 -0.15 14.86
C THR A 91 4.21 0.85 13.85
N SER A 92 5.01 1.11 12.84
CA SER A 92 4.66 1.95 11.70
C SER A 92 5.01 1.24 10.40
N GLU A 93 4.13 1.34 9.42
CA GLU A 93 4.36 0.87 8.06
C GLU A 93 3.96 1.97 7.08
N VAL A 94 4.88 2.37 6.22
CA VAL A 94 4.63 3.32 5.14
C VAL A 94 4.87 2.61 3.81
N ILE A 95 3.88 2.61 2.94
CA ILE A 95 3.93 2.03 1.60
C ILE A 95 3.73 3.16 0.59
N SER A 96 4.70 3.32 -0.29
CA SER A 96 4.63 4.23 -1.44
C SER A 96 4.69 3.40 -2.71
N LYS A 97 3.71 3.57 -3.60
CA LYS A 97 3.69 2.98 -4.93
C LYS A 97 3.69 4.09 -5.95
N TYR A 98 4.79 4.22 -6.65
CA TYR A 98 4.97 5.22 -7.70
C TYR A 98 5.11 4.54 -9.05
N ASN A 99 4.35 4.99 -10.01
CA ASN A 99 4.37 4.45 -11.36
C ASN A 99 4.35 5.62 -12.35
N ASP A 100 5.40 5.71 -13.17
CA ASP A 100 5.58 6.72 -14.20
C ASP A 100 5.56 6.01 -15.56
N VAL A 101 4.63 6.44 -16.41
CA VAL A 101 4.38 5.85 -17.72
C VAL A 101 4.52 6.92 -18.79
N SER A 102 5.33 6.61 -19.80
CA SER A 102 5.55 7.47 -20.97
C SER A 102 5.26 6.68 -22.24
N LEU A 103 4.11 6.93 -22.83
CA LEU A 103 3.69 6.39 -24.11
C LEU A 103 3.75 7.47 -25.19
N PRO A 104 3.83 7.12 -26.50
CA PRO A 104 3.65 8.08 -27.58
C PRO A 104 2.30 8.80 -27.52
N GLU A 105 1.26 8.12 -27.02
CA GLU A 105 -0.11 8.59 -26.86
C GLU A 105 -0.30 9.56 -25.70
N GLY A 106 0.63 9.57 -24.73
CA GLY A 106 0.58 10.45 -23.59
C GLY A 106 1.47 9.99 -22.42
N LYS A 107 1.62 10.89 -21.45
CA LYS A 107 2.41 10.62 -20.23
C LYS A 107 1.54 10.80 -19.00
N PHE A 108 1.68 9.92 -18.03
CA PHE A 108 1.01 10.04 -16.75
C PHE A 108 1.81 9.37 -15.65
N TYR A 109 1.52 9.75 -14.42
CA TYR A 109 2.06 9.08 -13.25
C TYR A 109 0.95 8.76 -12.25
N THR A 110 1.15 7.69 -11.50
CA THR A 110 0.28 7.31 -10.40
C THR A 110 1.07 7.22 -9.11
N HIS A 111 0.56 7.77 -8.05
CA HIS A 111 1.18 7.72 -6.73
C HIS A 111 0.16 7.35 -5.67
N LEU A 112 0.35 6.20 -5.04
CA LEU A 112 -0.41 5.74 -3.89
C LEU A 112 0.51 5.75 -2.67
N LEU A 113 0.16 6.55 -1.67
CA LEU A 113 0.82 6.58 -0.37
C LEU A 113 -0.13 6.01 0.68
N ARG A 114 0.33 5.01 1.43
CA ARG A 114 -0.41 4.43 2.55
C ARG A 114 0.48 4.38 3.77
N SER A 115 -0.01 4.91 4.88
CA SER A 115 0.70 4.93 6.16
C SER A 115 -0.19 4.33 7.24
N ARG A 116 0.34 3.36 7.96
CA ARG A 116 -0.32 2.71 9.09
C ARG A 116 0.55 2.89 10.34
N PHE A 117 -0.08 3.32 11.42
CA PHE A 117 0.54 3.43 12.73
C PHE A 117 -0.29 2.64 13.74
N THR A 118 0.39 1.94 14.61
CA THR A 118 -0.26 1.24 15.73
C THR A 118 0.54 1.52 16.98
N TYR A 119 -0.15 1.96 18.02
CA TYR A 119 0.42 2.15 19.34
C TYR A 119 -0.39 1.36 20.38
N ALA A 120 0.25 0.43 21.06
CA ALA A 120 -0.33 -0.37 22.11
C ALA A 120 0.01 0.23 23.49
N PHE A 121 -1.02 0.67 24.21
CA PHE A 121 -0.88 1.09 25.61
C PHE A 121 -0.71 -0.14 26.51
N THR A 122 -1.54 -1.16 26.25
CA THR A 122 -1.50 -2.50 26.83
C THR A 122 -1.80 -3.52 25.75
N PRO A 123 -1.65 -4.84 25.99
CA PRO A 123 -2.07 -5.86 25.04
C PRO A 123 -3.57 -5.80 24.67
N GLN A 124 -4.40 -5.25 25.57
CA GLN A 124 -5.85 -5.10 25.38
C GLN A 124 -6.28 -3.71 24.90
N MET A 125 -5.38 -2.71 24.92
CA MET A 125 -5.73 -1.32 24.60
C MET A 125 -4.73 -0.74 23.60
N TYR A 126 -5.20 -0.38 22.43
CA TYR A 126 -4.36 0.21 21.39
C TYR A 126 -5.12 1.19 20.51
N ILE A 127 -4.34 2.06 19.87
CA ILE A 127 -4.80 2.95 18.80
C ILE A 127 -4.14 2.57 17.49
N GLN A 128 -4.90 2.60 16.42
CA GLN A 128 -4.43 2.37 15.06
C GLN A 128 -4.89 3.49 14.16
N SER A 129 -3.99 3.97 13.30
CA SER A 129 -4.29 4.94 12.26
C SER A 129 -3.92 4.38 10.90
N LEU A 130 -4.77 4.58 9.91
CA LEU A 130 -4.52 4.32 8.51
C LEU A 130 -4.76 5.61 7.73
N LEU A 131 -3.72 6.10 7.06
CA LEU A 131 -3.77 7.24 6.16
C LEU A 131 -3.50 6.74 4.74
N GLN A 132 -4.28 7.21 3.77
CA GLN A 132 -4.11 6.87 2.37
C GLN A 132 -4.26 8.12 1.51
N TYR A 133 -3.41 8.21 0.50
CA TYR A 133 -3.47 9.24 -0.54
C TYR A 133 -3.35 8.57 -1.91
N ASN A 134 -4.17 9.00 -2.86
CA ASN A 134 -4.15 8.55 -4.24
C ASN A 134 -4.27 9.77 -5.16
N ASN A 135 -3.26 10.01 -5.99
CA ASN A 135 -3.26 11.13 -6.91
C ASN A 135 -4.16 10.96 -8.14
N GLN A 136 -4.59 9.72 -8.47
CA GLN A 136 -5.51 9.51 -9.58
C GLN A 136 -6.95 9.94 -9.26
N SER A 137 -7.35 9.75 -8.01
CA SER A 137 -8.65 10.20 -7.51
C SER A 137 -8.56 11.53 -6.78
N ASP A 138 -7.35 12.11 -6.67
CA ASP A 138 -7.02 13.30 -5.87
C ASP A 138 -7.65 13.27 -4.48
N GLN A 139 -7.65 12.06 -3.89
CA GLN A 139 -8.36 11.77 -2.66
C GLN A 139 -7.40 11.32 -1.58
N TRP A 140 -7.63 11.83 -0.39
CA TRP A 140 -7.02 11.27 0.80
C TRP A 140 -8.09 10.75 1.77
N SER A 141 -7.75 9.68 2.49
CA SER A 141 -8.61 9.09 3.50
C SER A 141 -7.84 8.78 4.76
N MET A 142 -8.54 8.90 5.87
CA MET A 142 -8.03 8.63 7.21
C MET A 142 -9.02 7.73 7.96
N ASN A 143 -8.50 6.70 8.60
CA ASN A 143 -9.24 5.84 9.49
C ASN A 143 -8.48 5.74 10.82
N TRP A 144 -9.10 6.19 11.89
CA TRP A 144 -8.58 6.06 13.23
C TRP A 144 -9.44 5.08 14.02
N ARG A 145 -8.77 4.18 14.76
CA ARG A 145 -9.44 3.19 15.62
C ARG A 145 -8.79 3.20 16.98
N PHE A 146 -9.59 3.41 18.00
CA PHE A 146 -9.23 3.10 19.36
C PHE A 146 -9.96 1.82 19.76
N ILE A 147 -9.23 0.87 20.33
CA ILE A 147 -9.74 -0.44 20.71
C ILE A 147 -9.30 -0.70 22.13
N TRP A 148 -10.27 -0.96 23.00
CA TRP A 148 -10.06 -1.44 24.35
C TRP A 148 -10.89 -2.70 24.53
N GLN A 149 -10.23 -3.85 24.62
CA GLN A 149 -10.85 -5.15 24.72
C GLN A 149 -10.49 -5.79 26.05
N GLN A 150 -11.41 -5.81 26.98
CA GLN A 150 -11.23 -6.37 28.31
C GLN A 150 -11.27 -7.92 28.29
N SER A 151 -12.18 -8.49 27.48
CA SER A 151 -12.32 -9.92 27.25
C SER A 151 -12.72 -10.19 25.79
N ALA A 152 -12.88 -11.46 25.42
CA ALA A 152 -13.30 -11.83 24.06
C ALA A 152 -14.66 -11.22 23.65
N ALA A 153 -15.54 -10.97 24.62
CA ALA A 153 -16.91 -10.48 24.39
C ALA A 153 -17.18 -9.07 24.97
N THR A 154 -16.23 -8.50 25.74
CA THR A 154 -16.38 -7.19 26.38
C THR A 154 -15.32 -6.23 25.89
N GLY A 155 -15.74 -5.12 25.29
CA GLY A 155 -14.81 -4.13 24.78
C GLY A 155 -15.47 -2.86 24.28
N LEU A 156 -14.65 -1.81 24.15
CA LEU A 156 -15.00 -0.52 23.57
C LEU A 156 -14.22 -0.31 22.27
N TYR A 157 -14.93 0.08 21.23
CA TYR A 157 -14.40 0.40 19.91
C TYR A 157 -14.87 1.80 19.53
N ILE A 158 -13.92 2.67 19.21
CA ILE A 158 -14.18 4.00 18.69
C ILE A 158 -13.49 4.08 17.33
N VAL A 159 -14.25 4.37 16.28
CA VAL A 159 -13.73 4.45 14.92
C VAL A 159 -14.09 5.79 14.32
N TYR A 160 -13.09 6.53 13.88
CA TYR A 160 -13.27 7.76 13.11
C TYR A 160 -12.78 7.57 11.69
N ASN A 161 -13.62 7.87 10.73
CA ASN A 161 -13.29 7.86 9.31
C ASN A 161 -13.44 9.27 8.74
N GLN A 162 -12.51 9.64 7.87
CA GLN A 162 -12.60 10.84 7.05
C GLN A 162 -12.09 10.52 5.65
N THR A 163 -12.83 10.98 4.65
CA THR A 163 -12.42 10.96 3.25
C THR A 163 -12.65 12.36 2.69
N GLN A 164 -11.66 12.88 1.97
CA GLN A 164 -11.70 14.23 1.42
C GLN A 164 -11.02 14.27 0.06
N ASP A 165 -11.61 14.96 -0.91
CA ASP A 165 -10.99 15.26 -2.19
C ASP A 165 -10.02 16.45 -2.05
N TYR A 166 -8.89 16.40 -2.75
CA TYR A 166 -7.82 17.41 -2.66
C TYR A 166 -8.09 18.61 -3.57
N ASP A 167 -8.68 18.37 -4.73
CA ASP A 167 -9.05 19.44 -5.65
C ASP A 167 -10.22 20.24 -5.07
N GLY A 168 -9.95 21.48 -4.69
CA GLY A 168 -10.91 22.47 -4.15
C GLY A 168 -12.15 22.78 -5.00
N ILE A 169 -12.53 21.88 -5.89
CA ILE A 169 -13.84 21.82 -6.51
C ILE A 169 -14.80 21.31 -5.43
N PRO A 170 -15.87 22.01 -5.12
CA PRO A 170 -16.86 21.58 -4.14
C PRO A 170 -17.72 20.43 -4.71
N THR A 171 -17.10 19.32 -5.07
CA THR A 171 -17.76 18.02 -5.13
C THR A 171 -17.75 17.51 -3.70
N ASP A 172 -18.84 17.72 -3.00
CA ASP A 172 -19.12 17.53 -1.57
C ASP A 172 -18.82 16.13 -0.98
N LEU A 173 -17.72 15.48 -1.31
CA LEU A 173 -17.32 14.21 -0.74
C LEU A 173 -16.40 14.36 0.50
N ASN A 174 -16.73 15.31 1.36
CA ASN A 174 -16.14 15.38 2.68
C ASN A 174 -16.94 14.49 3.65
N ILE A 175 -16.72 13.18 3.53
CA ILE A 175 -17.42 12.20 4.38
C ILE A 175 -16.66 12.06 5.68
N ARG A 176 -17.35 12.31 6.80
CA ARG A 176 -16.83 12.08 8.15
C ARG A 176 -17.79 11.16 8.90
N SER A 177 -17.27 10.17 9.57
CA SER A 177 -18.07 9.31 10.42
C SER A 177 -17.34 9.01 11.72
N LEU A 178 -18.10 8.99 12.81
CA LEU A 178 -17.63 8.59 14.13
C LEU A 178 -18.56 7.49 14.65
N VAL A 179 -17.98 6.33 14.93
CA VAL A 179 -18.72 5.16 15.38
C VAL A 179 -18.21 4.75 16.76
N PHE A 180 -19.15 4.58 17.68
CA PHE A 180 -18.92 4.01 19.00
C PHE A 180 -19.60 2.64 19.08
N LYS A 181 -18.86 1.63 19.49
CA LYS A 181 -19.40 0.30 19.76
C LYS A 181 -18.91 -0.15 21.12
N TYR A 182 -19.83 -0.44 22.01
CA TYR A 182 -19.57 -1.11 23.27
C TYR A 182 -20.24 -2.48 23.26
N SER A 183 -19.47 -3.50 23.57
CA SER A 183 -19.95 -4.88 23.67
C SER A 183 -19.75 -5.36 25.11
N TYR A 184 -20.76 -6.00 25.68
CA TYR A 184 -20.68 -6.59 27.01
C TYR A 184 -21.40 -7.94 27.01
N LEU A 185 -20.78 -8.96 27.56
CA LEU A 185 -21.40 -10.27 27.73
C LEU A 185 -22.01 -10.34 29.12
N PHE A 186 -23.31 -10.58 29.18
CA PHE A 186 -24.00 -10.94 30.42
C PHE A 186 -24.05 -12.47 30.48
N ASP A 187 -23.54 -13.06 31.53
CA ASP A 187 -23.76 -14.45 31.87
C ASP A 187 -24.97 -14.48 32.81
N ILE A 188 -26.02 -15.18 32.37
CA ILE A 188 -27.24 -15.34 33.16
C ILE A 188 -27.24 -16.81 33.59
N ASP A 189 -26.79 -17.04 34.84
CA ASP A 189 -26.88 -18.34 35.49
C ASP A 189 -28.34 -18.70 35.80
#